data_7f5939ece251bff329864f3f58597965
#
_entry.id   7f5939ece251bff329864f3f58597965
#
_cell.length_a   1.000
_cell.length_b   1.000
_cell.length_c   1.000
_cell.angle_alpha   90.00
_cell.angle_beta   90.00
_cell.angle_gamma   90.00
#
_symmetry.space_group_name_H-M   'P 1'
#
loop_
_entity.id
_entity.type
_entity.pdbx_description
1 polymer ?
#
loop_
_entity_poly.entity_id
_entity_poly.type
_entity_poly.pdbx_seq_one_letter_code
_entity_poly.pdbx_strand_id
1 'polypeptide(L)'
;QRFAEIGKKGVLALMSDSTNAERKGFTQSERTVGITFDHIFAEHQNTRLIIATFASNVDRVQQIINSAYKYGRKVVVEGRSMVNIISTASELGYLNVPDNTLIEIDQMKNYPPEKMVLITTGSQGESMAALSRMAADVHRKVTIQPNDTIIFSSNPIPGNEKSVSRVINELSAKGAEVIFQDAHVSGHACQEELKL
;
A
#
# COMPACT_ATOMS: atom_id res chain seq x y z
N GLN A 1 26.39 -10.56 7.61
CA GLN A 1 27.49 -11.42 8.09
C GLN A 1 27.48 -12.80 7.42
N ARG A 2 26.37 -13.57 7.43
CA ARG A 2 26.30 -14.90 6.82
C ARG A 2 26.64 -14.95 5.33
N PHE A 3 26.15 -13.97 4.52
CA PHE A 3 26.46 -13.91 3.09
C PHE A 3 27.97 -13.67 2.84
N ALA A 4 28.58 -12.78 3.61
CA ALA A 4 30.02 -12.54 3.51
C ALA A 4 30.85 -13.79 3.86
N GLU A 5 30.42 -14.60 4.84
CA GLU A 5 31.09 -15.88 5.20
C GLU A 5 30.93 -16.91 4.08
N ILE A 6 29.77 -16.99 3.44
CA ILE A 6 29.55 -17.88 2.28
C ILE A 6 30.40 -17.41 1.10
N GLY A 7 30.46 -16.09 0.83
CA GLY A 7 31.29 -15.53 -0.23
C GLY A 7 32.79 -15.87 -0.07
N LYS A 8 33.32 -15.86 1.16
CA LYS A 8 34.70 -16.26 1.43
C LYS A 8 35.02 -17.73 1.10
N LYS A 9 34.01 -18.61 1.14
CA LYS A 9 34.14 -20.01 0.76
C LYS A 9 34.13 -20.25 -0.75
N GLY A 10 33.75 -19.20 -1.51
CA GLY A 10 33.51 -19.26 -2.94
C GLY A 10 32.12 -19.81 -3.28
N VAL A 11 31.47 -19.22 -4.26
CA VAL A 11 30.22 -19.67 -4.83
C VAL A 11 30.32 -19.84 -6.34
N LEU A 12 29.71 -20.89 -6.86
CA LEU A 12 29.72 -21.20 -8.28
C LEU A 12 28.92 -20.18 -9.07
N ALA A 13 27.76 -19.74 -8.52
CA ALA A 13 26.90 -18.75 -9.13
C ALA A 13 26.12 -17.99 -8.03
N LEU A 14 25.96 -16.68 -8.21
CA LEU A 14 25.09 -15.84 -7.41
C LEU A 14 23.87 -15.45 -8.25
N MET A 15 22.67 -15.82 -7.77
CA MET A 15 21.41 -15.40 -8.34
C MET A 15 20.79 -14.36 -7.39
N SER A 16 20.73 -13.12 -7.84
CA SER A 16 20.25 -12.00 -7.04
C SER A 16 19.19 -11.19 -7.80
N ASP A 17 18.29 -10.53 -7.06
CA ASP A 17 17.44 -9.50 -7.63
C ASP A 17 18.30 -8.36 -8.19
N SER A 18 17.98 -7.95 -9.39
CA SER A 18 18.69 -6.89 -10.12
C SER A 18 17.75 -5.80 -10.66
N THR A 19 16.53 -5.74 -10.15
CA THR A 19 15.48 -4.83 -10.65
C THR A 19 15.93 -3.36 -10.68
N ASN A 20 16.67 -2.92 -9.66
CA ASN A 20 17.19 -1.55 -9.55
C ASN A 20 18.71 -1.46 -9.70
N ALA A 21 19.38 -2.46 -10.30
CA ALA A 21 20.84 -2.52 -10.41
C ALA A 21 21.47 -1.32 -11.12
N GLU A 22 20.75 -0.70 -12.06
CA GLU A 22 21.20 0.52 -12.79
C GLU A 22 20.85 1.82 -12.05
N ARG A 23 20.04 1.74 -11.00
CA ARG A 23 19.61 2.92 -10.24
C ARG A 23 20.72 3.34 -9.29
N LYS A 24 21.25 4.54 -9.49
CA LYS A 24 22.34 5.09 -8.64
C LYS A 24 21.85 5.35 -7.21
N GLY A 25 22.74 5.18 -6.25
CA GLY A 25 22.49 5.46 -4.84
C GLY A 25 21.90 4.26 -4.07
N PHE A 26 21.21 4.55 -3.01
CA PHE A 26 20.61 3.60 -2.07
C PHE A 26 19.08 3.67 -2.12
N THR A 27 18.43 2.56 -1.82
CA THR A 27 16.98 2.52 -1.61
C THR A 27 16.64 3.26 -0.32
N GLN A 28 15.62 4.09 -0.35
CA GLN A 28 15.14 4.77 0.85
C GLN A 28 14.50 3.77 1.82
N SER A 29 14.54 4.10 3.12
CA SER A 29 13.91 3.28 4.15
C SER A 29 12.38 3.35 4.06
N GLU A 30 11.68 2.25 4.35
CA GLU A 30 10.23 2.24 4.53
C GLU A 30 9.74 3.25 5.59
N ARG A 31 10.58 3.66 6.52
CA ARG A 31 10.25 4.73 7.50
C ARG A 31 9.88 6.04 6.84
N THR A 32 10.43 6.36 5.67
CA THR A 32 10.07 7.58 4.93
C THR A 32 8.62 7.55 4.47
N VAL A 33 8.12 6.38 4.09
CA VAL A 33 6.70 6.20 3.72
C VAL A 33 5.78 6.43 4.93
N GLY A 34 6.19 6.00 6.12
CA GLY A 34 5.46 6.28 7.37
C GLY A 34 5.32 7.77 7.64
N ILE A 35 6.38 8.55 7.39
CA ILE A 35 6.34 10.02 7.51
C ILE A 35 5.37 10.60 6.47
N THR A 36 5.42 10.13 5.24
CA THR A 36 4.51 10.57 4.17
C THR A 36 3.04 10.27 4.54
N PHE A 37 2.75 9.07 5.05
CA PHE A 37 1.40 8.78 5.55
C PHE A 37 0.97 9.71 6.66
N ASP A 38 1.85 10.00 7.60
CA ASP A 38 1.55 10.92 8.69
C ASP A 38 1.15 12.31 8.18
N HIS A 39 1.87 12.84 7.18
CA HIS A 39 1.51 14.09 6.50
C HIS A 39 0.16 14.00 5.78
N ILE A 40 -0.05 12.95 4.97
CA ILE A 40 -1.32 12.75 4.26
C ILE A 40 -2.50 12.67 5.24
N PHE A 41 -2.36 11.92 6.34
CA PHE A 41 -3.42 11.81 7.34
C PHE A 41 -3.69 13.14 8.06
N ALA A 42 -2.66 13.96 8.26
CA ALA A 42 -2.79 15.29 8.86
C ALA A 42 -3.50 16.28 7.93
N GLU A 43 -3.22 16.23 6.63
CA GLU A 43 -3.79 17.14 5.63
C GLU A 43 -5.23 16.77 5.26
N HIS A 44 -5.54 15.46 5.22
CA HIS A 44 -6.84 14.95 4.76
C HIS A 44 -7.76 14.50 5.91
N GLN A 45 -7.88 15.31 6.97
CA GLN A 45 -8.66 14.95 8.16
C GLN A 45 -10.16 14.84 7.92
N ASN A 46 -10.68 15.49 6.87
CA ASN A 46 -12.10 15.59 6.58
C ASN A 46 -12.55 14.69 5.42
N THR A 47 -11.68 13.79 4.95
CA THR A 47 -11.97 12.90 3.82
C THR A 47 -11.82 11.44 4.21
N ARG A 48 -12.51 10.56 3.49
CA ARG A 48 -12.25 9.12 3.56
C ARG A 48 -10.96 8.80 2.81
N LEU A 49 -10.06 8.04 3.43
CA LEU A 49 -8.82 7.61 2.81
C LEU A 49 -8.97 6.19 2.24
N ILE A 50 -8.55 5.98 1.00
CA ILE A 50 -8.50 4.67 0.35
C ILE A 50 -7.07 4.45 -0.15
N ILE A 51 -6.37 3.50 0.44
CA ILE A 51 -4.94 3.27 0.20
C ILE A 51 -4.75 1.94 -0.51
N ALA A 52 -4.28 2.01 -1.75
CA ALA A 52 -3.97 0.83 -2.54
C ALA A 52 -2.48 0.49 -2.42
N THR A 53 -2.18 -0.73 -2.02
CA THR A 53 -0.82 -1.23 -1.87
C THR A 53 -0.72 -2.71 -2.20
N PHE A 54 0.49 -3.24 -2.27
CA PHE A 54 0.72 -4.68 -2.37
C PHE A 54 0.37 -5.38 -1.05
N ALA A 55 -0.40 -6.45 -1.14
CA ALA A 55 -0.77 -7.23 0.03
C ALA A 55 0.45 -7.84 0.75
N SER A 56 1.52 -8.14 0.02
CA SER A 56 2.75 -8.71 0.56
C SER A 56 3.61 -7.72 1.36
N ASN A 57 3.34 -6.42 1.28
CA ASN A 57 4.10 -5.41 2.03
C ASN A 57 3.47 -5.19 3.42
N VAL A 58 3.73 -6.12 4.34
CA VAL A 58 3.19 -6.10 5.71
C VAL A 58 3.67 -4.88 6.49
N ASP A 59 4.90 -4.44 6.29
CA ASP A 59 5.44 -3.23 6.95
C ASP A 59 4.66 -1.97 6.54
N ARG A 60 4.30 -1.86 5.26
CA ARG A 60 3.47 -0.77 4.74
C ARG A 60 2.08 -0.77 5.36
N VAL A 61 1.48 -1.95 5.43
CA VAL A 61 0.17 -2.13 6.09
C VAL A 61 0.25 -1.73 7.56
N GLN A 62 1.32 -2.11 8.27
CA GLN A 62 1.53 -1.70 9.66
C GLN A 62 1.62 -0.18 9.81
N GLN A 63 2.33 0.50 8.91
CA GLN A 63 2.44 1.96 8.95
C GLN A 63 1.10 2.65 8.73
N ILE A 64 0.28 2.13 7.79
CA ILE A 64 -1.07 2.66 7.55
C ILE A 64 -1.95 2.48 8.80
N ILE A 65 -1.90 1.30 9.42
CA ILE A 65 -2.65 1.01 10.66
C ILE A 65 -2.21 1.93 11.80
N ASN A 66 -0.90 2.15 11.96
CA ASN A 66 -0.35 3.04 12.98
C ASN A 66 -0.83 4.49 12.78
N SER A 67 -0.78 4.99 11.54
CA SER A 67 -1.30 6.32 11.21
C SER A 67 -2.80 6.41 11.45
N ALA A 68 -3.57 5.41 11.02
CA ALA A 68 -5.01 5.37 11.26
C ALA A 68 -5.34 5.42 12.76
N TYR A 69 -4.66 4.63 13.56
CA TYR A 69 -4.82 4.64 15.01
C TYR A 69 -4.47 6.00 15.63
N LYS A 70 -3.33 6.58 15.24
CA LYS A 70 -2.88 7.91 15.70
C LYS A 70 -3.92 9.01 15.44
N TYR A 71 -4.58 8.96 14.27
CA TYR A 71 -5.60 9.94 13.89
C TYR A 71 -7.03 9.53 14.25
N GLY A 72 -7.20 8.48 15.07
CA GLY A 72 -8.50 8.02 15.56
C GLY A 72 -9.44 7.54 14.47
N ARG A 73 -8.89 6.91 13.43
CA ARG A 73 -9.65 6.34 12.31
C ARG A 73 -9.81 4.84 12.43
N LYS A 74 -10.88 4.32 11.83
CA LYS A 74 -11.13 2.88 11.66
C LYS A 74 -10.57 2.40 10.34
N VAL A 75 -10.01 1.20 10.34
CA VAL A 75 -9.43 0.57 9.16
C VAL A 75 -10.34 -0.56 8.69
N VAL A 76 -10.62 -0.57 7.39
CA VAL A 76 -11.27 -1.67 6.68
C VAL A 76 -10.29 -2.23 5.68
N VAL A 77 -10.24 -3.53 5.57
CA VAL A 77 -9.38 -4.24 4.61
C VAL A 77 -10.26 -4.83 3.50
N GLU A 78 -9.89 -4.53 2.26
CA GLU A 78 -10.64 -5.00 1.10
C GLU A 78 -9.72 -5.63 0.03
N GLY A 79 -10.19 -6.73 -0.51
CA GLY A 79 -9.45 -7.58 -1.43
C GLY A 79 -9.00 -8.87 -0.78
N ARG A 80 -9.34 -10.01 -1.41
CA ARG A 80 -9.15 -11.36 -0.85
C ARG A 80 -7.71 -11.61 -0.39
N SER A 81 -6.72 -11.28 -1.22
CA SER A 81 -5.31 -11.47 -0.87
C SER A 81 -4.88 -10.59 0.30
N MET A 82 -5.36 -9.35 0.37
CA MET A 82 -5.06 -8.44 1.46
C MET A 82 -5.62 -8.97 2.79
N VAL A 83 -6.87 -9.37 2.81
CA VAL A 83 -7.52 -9.96 4.00
C VAL A 83 -6.74 -11.18 4.50
N ASN A 84 -6.41 -12.12 3.59
CA ASN A 84 -5.68 -13.34 3.96
C ASN A 84 -4.30 -13.04 4.54
N ILE A 85 -3.54 -12.14 3.93
CA ILE A 85 -2.18 -11.79 4.41
C ILE A 85 -2.25 -11.08 5.74
N ILE A 86 -3.17 -10.14 5.92
CA ILE A 86 -3.32 -9.41 7.20
C ILE A 86 -3.72 -10.36 8.32
N SER A 87 -4.65 -11.28 8.09
CA SER A 87 -5.03 -12.31 9.07
C SER A 87 -3.83 -13.15 9.47
N THR A 88 -3.13 -13.71 8.48
CA THR A 88 -1.95 -14.55 8.74
C THR A 88 -0.81 -13.78 9.43
N ALA A 89 -0.53 -12.55 8.99
CA ALA A 89 0.52 -11.73 9.60
C ALA A 89 0.19 -11.36 11.05
N SER A 90 -1.09 -11.13 11.36
CA SER A 90 -1.56 -10.86 12.72
C SER A 90 -1.43 -12.11 13.60
N GLU A 91 -1.85 -13.28 13.10
CA GLU A 91 -1.75 -14.55 13.82
C GLU A 91 -0.29 -14.93 14.14
N LEU A 92 0.61 -14.63 13.21
CA LEU A 92 2.06 -14.90 13.39
C LEU A 92 2.79 -13.80 14.18
N GLY A 93 2.09 -12.74 14.61
CA GLY A 93 2.68 -11.63 15.37
C GLY A 93 3.56 -10.67 14.56
N TYR A 94 3.49 -10.73 13.23
CA TYR A 94 4.18 -9.76 12.35
C TYR A 94 3.42 -8.45 12.18
N LEU A 95 2.12 -8.45 12.47
CA LEU A 95 1.27 -7.26 12.40
C LEU A 95 0.64 -7.03 13.76
N ASN A 96 0.84 -5.83 14.30
CA ASN A 96 0.23 -5.39 15.54
C ASN A 96 -0.96 -4.47 15.22
N VAL A 97 -2.16 -4.93 15.48
CA VAL A 97 -3.38 -4.16 15.28
C VAL A 97 -3.90 -3.68 16.62
N PRO A 98 -3.87 -2.37 16.92
CA PRO A 98 -4.44 -1.83 18.14
C PRO A 98 -5.94 -2.14 18.24
N ASP A 99 -6.42 -2.37 19.46
CA ASP A 99 -7.81 -2.69 19.72
C ASP A 99 -8.78 -1.69 19.08
N ASN A 100 -9.87 -2.18 18.56
CA ASN A 100 -10.91 -1.39 17.91
C ASN A 100 -10.47 -0.55 16.70
N THR A 101 -9.30 -0.81 16.12
CA THR A 101 -8.81 -0.10 14.92
C THR A 101 -9.33 -0.77 13.65
N LEU A 102 -9.19 -2.09 13.54
CA LEU A 102 -9.69 -2.86 12.40
C LEU A 102 -11.16 -3.22 12.60
N ILE A 103 -11.97 -2.98 11.58
CA ILE A 103 -13.39 -3.29 11.59
C ILE A 103 -13.79 -4.03 10.30
N GLU A 104 -14.89 -4.76 10.37
CA GLU A 104 -15.48 -5.41 9.20
C GLU A 104 -16.10 -4.37 8.25
N ILE A 105 -16.05 -4.66 6.96
CA ILE A 105 -16.59 -3.76 5.91
C ILE A 105 -18.07 -3.40 6.14
N ASP A 106 -18.88 -4.30 6.68
CA ASP A 106 -20.30 -4.07 6.95
C ASP A 106 -20.53 -3.08 8.11
N GLN A 107 -19.52 -2.87 8.96
CA GLN A 107 -19.54 -1.88 10.03
C GLN A 107 -19.20 -0.47 9.55
N MET A 108 -18.69 -0.32 8.33
CA MET A 108 -18.27 0.96 7.76
C MET A 108 -19.39 2.03 7.80
N LYS A 109 -20.64 1.59 7.61
CA LYS A 109 -21.84 2.45 7.66
C LYS A 109 -22.07 3.11 9.02
N ASN A 110 -21.44 2.63 10.08
CA ASN A 110 -21.61 3.15 11.45
C ASN A 110 -20.62 4.29 11.75
N TYR A 111 -19.75 4.63 10.82
CA TYR A 111 -18.73 5.66 10.99
C TYR A 111 -18.83 6.69 9.86
N PRO A 112 -18.57 7.98 10.14
CA PRO A 112 -18.53 8.98 9.11
C PRO A 112 -17.29 8.80 8.22
N PRO A 113 -17.35 9.25 6.95
CA PRO A 113 -16.28 9.03 5.97
C PRO A 113 -14.88 9.45 6.46
N GLU A 114 -14.78 10.58 7.12
CA GLU A 114 -13.51 11.12 7.63
C GLU A 114 -12.88 10.27 8.76
N LYS A 115 -13.63 9.34 9.31
CA LYS A 115 -13.12 8.36 10.28
C LYS A 115 -12.73 7.03 9.64
N MET A 116 -12.77 6.93 8.32
CA MET A 116 -12.54 5.69 7.61
C MET A 116 -11.23 5.69 6.83
N VAL A 117 -10.53 4.57 6.91
CA VAL A 117 -9.39 4.22 6.05
C VAL A 117 -9.68 2.85 5.44
N LEU A 118 -9.60 2.74 4.13
CA LEU A 118 -9.66 1.46 3.44
C LEU A 118 -8.27 1.09 2.94
N ILE A 119 -7.80 -0.11 3.30
CA ILE A 119 -6.60 -0.70 2.71
C ILE A 119 -7.05 -1.70 1.66
N THR A 120 -6.60 -1.54 0.42
CA THR A 120 -7.12 -2.31 -0.70
C THR A 120 -6.04 -2.80 -1.66
N THR A 121 -6.38 -3.83 -2.43
CA THR A 121 -5.61 -4.28 -3.59
C THR A 121 -5.96 -3.46 -4.82
N GLY A 122 -5.13 -3.55 -5.87
CA GLY A 122 -5.40 -2.92 -7.17
C GLY A 122 -4.50 -1.75 -7.50
N SER A 123 -3.38 -1.62 -6.78
CA SER A 123 -2.39 -0.58 -7.05
C SER A 123 -1.68 -0.73 -8.40
N GLN A 124 -1.86 -1.86 -9.10
CA GLN A 124 -1.32 -2.12 -10.43
C GLN A 124 -2.40 -2.05 -11.53
N GLY A 125 -3.62 -1.63 -11.19
CA GLY A 125 -4.72 -1.49 -12.15
C GLY A 125 -5.30 -2.83 -12.63
N GLU A 126 -5.09 -3.92 -11.88
CA GLU A 126 -5.64 -5.24 -12.19
C GLU A 126 -7.16 -5.19 -12.18
N SER A 127 -7.81 -5.62 -13.25
CA SER A 127 -9.26 -5.45 -13.46
C SER A 127 -10.12 -6.11 -12.37
N MET A 128 -9.64 -7.21 -11.81
CA MET A 128 -10.36 -7.96 -10.76
C MET A 128 -10.05 -7.50 -9.35
N ALA A 129 -9.08 -6.61 -9.17
CA ALA A 129 -8.71 -6.09 -7.85
C ALA A 129 -9.80 -5.16 -7.29
N ALA A 130 -9.78 -4.99 -5.97
CA ALA A 130 -10.84 -4.26 -5.28
C ALA A 130 -10.93 -2.79 -5.72
N LEU A 131 -9.80 -2.07 -5.81
CA LEU A 131 -9.79 -0.67 -6.25
C LEU A 131 -10.32 -0.50 -7.68
N SER A 132 -9.90 -1.35 -8.63
CA SER A 132 -10.38 -1.29 -10.01
C SER A 132 -11.89 -1.52 -10.10
N ARG A 133 -12.41 -2.42 -9.27
CA ARG A 133 -13.86 -2.66 -9.18
C ARG A 133 -14.61 -1.49 -8.56
N MET A 134 -14.01 -0.79 -7.59
CA MET A 134 -14.56 0.46 -7.02
C MET A 134 -14.57 1.56 -8.08
N ALA A 135 -13.48 1.72 -8.84
CA ALA A 135 -13.38 2.69 -9.91
C ALA A 135 -14.44 2.48 -11.01
N ALA A 136 -14.71 1.23 -11.35
CA ALA A 136 -15.70 0.83 -12.37
C ALA A 136 -17.17 0.72 -11.83
N ASP A 137 -17.44 1.09 -10.57
CA ASP A 137 -18.77 0.98 -9.91
C ASP A 137 -19.33 -0.46 -9.85
N VAL A 138 -18.48 -1.47 -9.91
CA VAL A 138 -18.88 -2.89 -9.81
C VAL A 138 -18.51 -3.53 -8.47
N HIS A 139 -17.99 -2.74 -7.53
CA HIS A 139 -17.71 -3.22 -6.18
C HIS A 139 -19.00 -3.24 -5.34
N ARG A 140 -19.28 -4.41 -4.71
CA ARG A 140 -20.60 -4.63 -4.07
C ARG A 140 -20.86 -3.80 -2.81
N LYS A 141 -19.80 -3.40 -2.09
CA LYS A 141 -19.92 -2.80 -0.75
C LYS A 141 -19.34 -1.39 -0.65
N VAL A 142 -18.51 -0.99 -1.59
CA VAL A 142 -17.83 0.32 -1.57
C VAL A 142 -18.09 1.04 -2.87
N THR A 143 -18.61 2.25 -2.77
CA THR A 143 -18.75 3.21 -3.87
C THR A 143 -17.80 4.37 -3.63
N ILE A 144 -17.08 4.78 -4.65
CA ILE A 144 -16.22 5.97 -4.61
C ILE A 144 -17.12 7.21 -4.55
N GLN A 145 -16.80 8.11 -3.65
CA GLN A 145 -17.53 9.35 -3.44
C GLN A 145 -16.70 10.55 -3.89
N PRO A 146 -17.32 11.64 -4.32
CA PRO A 146 -16.63 12.92 -4.44
C PRO A 146 -15.94 13.27 -3.12
N ASN A 147 -14.72 13.79 -3.21
CA ASN A 147 -13.84 14.09 -2.07
C ASN A 147 -13.25 12.88 -1.32
N ASP A 148 -13.40 11.65 -1.80
CA ASP A 148 -12.51 10.58 -1.33
C ASP A 148 -11.07 10.91 -1.70
N THR A 149 -10.14 10.63 -0.80
CA THR A 149 -8.70 10.71 -1.09
C THR A 149 -8.15 9.31 -1.32
N ILE A 150 -7.65 9.06 -2.51
CA ILE A 150 -7.15 7.74 -2.92
C ILE A 150 -5.64 7.80 -3.09
N ILE A 151 -4.93 6.93 -2.36
CA ILE A 151 -3.48 6.92 -2.33
C ILE A 151 -2.98 5.63 -3.00
N PHE A 152 -2.17 5.78 -4.06
CA PHE A 152 -1.42 4.67 -4.64
C PHE A 152 -0.08 4.54 -3.94
N SER A 153 0.05 3.58 -3.06
CA SER A 153 1.28 3.31 -2.32
C SER A 153 2.13 2.22 -2.99
N SER A 154 2.28 2.34 -4.29
CA SER A 154 3.17 1.53 -5.13
C SER A 154 3.41 2.22 -6.47
N ASN A 155 4.58 2.01 -7.07
CA ASN A 155 4.82 2.41 -8.45
C ASN A 155 4.26 1.34 -9.43
N PRO A 156 3.85 1.72 -10.63
CA PRO A 156 3.51 0.75 -11.66
C PRO A 156 4.69 -0.15 -11.97
N ILE A 157 4.45 -1.44 -12.03
CA ILE A 157 5.39 -2.39 -12.60
C ILE A 157 5.44 -2.12 -14.11
N PRO A 158 6.63 -2.15 -14.76
CA PRO A 158 6.74 -1.96 -16.19
C PRO A 158 5.73 -2.80 -16.97
N GLY A 159 4.92 -2.14 -17.81
CA GLY A 159 3.82 -2.72 -18.57
C GLY A 159 2.42 -2.50 -17.95
N ASN A 160 2.32 -2.08 -16.69
CA ASN A 160 1.05 -1.80 -16.03
C ASN A 160 0.63 -0.33 -16.09
N GLU A 161 1.44 0.56 -16.66
CA GLU A 161 1.23 2.02 -16.64
C GLU A 161 -0.13 2.41 -17.22
N LYS A 162 -0.54 1.79 -18.33
CA LYS A 162 -1.85 2.05 -18.96
C LYS A 162 -3.01 1.63 -18.05
N SER A 163 -2.89 0.49 -17.38
CA SER A 163 -3.92 -0.02 -16.48
C SER A 163 -4.07 0.86 -15.24
N VAL A 164 -2.95 1.29 -14.67
CA VAL A 164 -2.92 2.21 -13.52
C VAL A 164 -3.49 3.57 -13.91
N SER A 165 -3.04 4.15 -15.04
CA SER A 165 -3.55 5.43 -15.54
C SER A 165 -5.05 5.41 -15.80
N ARG A 166 -5.58 4.30 -16.34
CA ARG A 166 -7.01 4.13 -16.53
C ARG A 166 -7.76 4.21 -15.20
N VAL A 167 -7.33 3.47 -14.18
CA VAL A 167 -7.98 3.47 -12.85
C VAL A 167 -7.90 4.86 -12.23
N ILE A 168 -6.75 5.55 -12.31
CA ILE A 168 -6.61 6.92 -11.83
C ILE A 168 -7.63 7.86 -12.50
N ASN A 169 -7.77 7.78 -13.84
CA ASN A 169 -8.71 8.61 -14.59
C ASN A 169 -10.17 8.31 -14.19
N GLU A 170 -10.54 7.03 -14.03
CA GLU A 170 -11.87 6.62 -13.58
C GLU A 170 -12.19 7.17 -12.19
N LEU A 171 -11.23 7.12 -11.25
CA LEU A 171 -11.38 7.65 -9.90
C LEU A 171 -11.49 9.19 -9.89
N SER A 172 -10.62 9.87 -10.63
CA SER A 172 -10.65 11.33 -10.76
C SER A 172 -11.94 11.83 -11.40
N ALA A 173 -12.47 11.10 -12.39
CA ALA A 173 -13.76 11.43 -13.02
C ALA A 173 -14.95 11.36 -12.04
N LYS A 174 -14.80 10.63 -10.92
CA LYS A 174 -15.80 10.57 -9.83
C LYS A 174 -15.65 11.71 -8.81
N GLY A 175 -14.70 12.61 -9.01
CA GLY A 175 -14.40 13.70 -8.08
C GLY A 175 -13.53 13.30 -6.90
N ALA A 176 -12.90 12.14 -6.94
CA ALA A 176 -11.91 11.72 -5.95
C ALA A 176 -10.58 12.44 -6.19
N GLU A 177 -9.90 12.79 -5.12
CA GLU A 177 -8.51 13.23 -5.16
C GLU A 177 -7.59 12.00 -5.22
N VAL A 178 -6.65 11.98 -6.16
CA VAL A 178 -5.73 10.85 -6.32
C VAL A 178 -4.30 11.30 -6.04
N ILE A 179 -3.70 10.74 -4.99
CA ILE A 179 -2.30 10.92 -4.61
C ILE A 179 -1.50 9.75 -5.21
N PHE A 180 -0.60 10.09 -6.12
CA PHE A 180 0.24 9.14 -6.84
C PHE A 180 1.69 9.63 -6.77
N GLN A 181 2.65 8.76 -6.46
CA GLN A 181 4.10 8.96 -6.42
C GLN A 181 4.75 9.20 -5.04
N ASP A 182 4.13 9.82 -4.06
CA ASP A 182 4.82 10.21 -2.82
C ASP A 182 4.76 9.16 -1.69
N ALA A 183 3.88 8.19 -1.79
CA ALA A 183 3.64 7.18 -0.75
C ALA A 183 4.27 5.80 -1.05
N HIS A 184 5.42 5.78 -1.75
CA HIS A 184 6.09 4.53 -2.12
C HIS A 184 7.61 4.62 -2.06
N VAL A 185 8.20 3.56 -1.52
CA VAL A 185 9.64 3.25 -1.61
C VAL A 185 9.79 1.87 -2.25
N SER A 186 10.74 1.72 -3.16
CA SER A 186 11.05 0.42 -3.77
C SER A 186 11.62 -0.53 -2.72
N GLY A 187 11.19 -1.79 -2.74
CA GLY A 187 11.80 -2.86 -1.94
C GLY A 187 13.06 -3.47 -2.57
N HIS A 188 13.44 -3.03 -3.78
CA HIS A 188 14.58 -3.57 -4.52
C HIS A 188 15.83 -2.75 -4.27
N ALA A 189 16.96 -3.44 -4.03
CA ALA A 189 18.26 -2.83 -3.81
C ALA A 189 18.73 -2.01 -5.03
N CYS A 190 19.25 -0.81 -4.77
CA CYS A 190 19.86 0.05 -5.77
C CYS A 190 21.35 -0.32 -5.97
N GLN A 191 22.00 0.37 -6.90
CA GLN A 191 23.37 0.05 -7.35
C GLN A 191 24.38 -0.05 -6.20
N GLU A 192 24.32 0.89 -5.24
CA GLU A 192 25.32 0.92 -4.17
C GLU A 192 25.10 -0.16 -3.11
N GLU A 193 23.86 -0.59 -2.91
CA GLU A 193 23.55 -1.71 -2.01
C GLU A 193 23.98 -3.04 -2.61
N LEU A 194 23.91 -3.19 -3.94
CA LEU A 194 24.34 -4.42 -4.65
C LEU A 194 25.86 -4.56 -4.73
N LYS A 195 26.63 -3.49 -4.49
CA LYS A 195 28.09 -3.49 -4.44
C LYS A 195 28.67 -3.91 -3.07
N LEU A 196 27.87 -3.88 -2.03
CA LEU A 196 28.25 -4.23 -0.65
C LEU A 196 28.29 -5.73 -0.43
#